data_7d271f0f69adcea261019651faaaa8ac
#
_entry.id   7d271f0f69adcea261019651faaaa8ac
#
_cell.length_a   1.000
_cell.length_b   1.000
_cell.length_c   1.000
_cell.angle_alpha   90.00
_cell.angle_beta   90.00
_cell.angle_gamma   90.00
#
_symmetry.space_group_name_H-M   'P 1'
#
loop_
_entity.id
_entity.type
_entity.pdbx_description
1 polymer ?
#
loop_
_entity_poly.entity_id
_entity_poly.type
_entity_poly.pdbx_seq_one_letter_code
_entity_poly.pdbx_strand_id
1 'polypeptide(L)'
;MPHFEQRGLKSNELSLALQVTMIPLVHEDERAIWEEYSVANQQWIQDGVDFSTERHSTFFQSGESIQSIPTTIRRFDDSGDFIAQTDQGIDFGSGSYYGPVWQQVPAPHDTDIVNYDVFSHADIEATFRGMYELESAVISKVTDLAFLYEGALTQQDSESPHSFMLHPVYSSFDHNEGLVGFALAVIEWSVFFEIFSLNGIKGIFGILHNTCGQDYTFFLDENKVDFVGEGDLHDTTYDSLGIRQPFTPTHQQSEEGKFCDYEIHLYPSSAMEESYSSARPIVYATLVFCVFVFTALVFTAYDWLLQRRKNHLEEKAKQANAVVTSLFPSNVRDRILKDVNEQVEKDVKDKKGKKFFRHAKSELKTFLDDEEKGEGDAFDTKPIADLFPQATVMFADIVGFTAWSSVREPSQVFTLLETVYHSFDDIARRRRVFKVETVGDCE
;
A
#
# COMPACT_ATOMS: atom_id res chain seq x y z
N MET A 1 -17.67 -26.31 41.06
CA MET A 1 -16.21 -26.04 41.17
C MET A 1 -15.98 -24.77 41.96
N PRO A 2 -15.10 -24.70 42.93
CA PRO A 2 -14.78 -23.45 43.60
C PRO A 2 -14.15 -22.46 42.61
N HIS A 3 -14.55 -21.19 42.67
CA HIS A 3 -14.08 -20.12 41.77
C HIS A 3 -14.34 -20.39 40.29
N PHE A 4 -15.48 -21.02 39.99
CA PHE A 4 -15.86 -21.33 38.60
C PHE A 4 -16.01 -20.04 37.78
N GLU A 5 -16.58 -18.98 38.36
CA GLU A 5 -16.75 -17.67 37.73
C GLU A 5 -15.43 -17.08 37.24
N GLN A 6 -14.36 -17.15 38.04
CA GLN A 6 -13.04 -16.63 37.64
C GLN A 6 -12.38 -17.45 36.54
N ARG A 7 -12.53 -18.78 36.62
CA ARG A 7 -11.94 -19.73 35.64
C ARG A 7 -12.74 -19.71 34.34
N GLY A 8 -14.05 -19.69 34.44
CA GLY A 8 -14.95 -19.66 33.30
C GLY A 8 -14.80 -18.37 32.50
N LEU A 9 -14.71 -17.21 33.17
CA LEU A 9 -14.50 -15.93 32.48
C LEU A 9 -13.18 -15.94 31.71
N LYS A 10 -12.10 -16.42 32.32
CA LYS A 10 -10.83 -16.55 31.62
C LYS A 10 -10.91 -17.52 30.43
N SER A 11 -11.72 -18.55 30.55
CA SER A 11 -12.02 -19.47 29.44
C SER A 11 -12.76 -18.73 28.33
N ASN A 12 -13.77 -17.92 28.64
CA ASN A 12 -14.52 -17.12 27.67
C ASN A 12 -13.60 -16.12 26.94
N GLU A 13 -12.75 -15.39 27.70
CA GLU A 13 -11.78 -14.45 27.11
C GLU A 13 -10.79 -15.14 26.14
N LEU A 14 -10.44 -16.40 26.39
CA LEU A 14 -9.51 -17.15 25.53
C LEU A 14 -10.19 -17.86 24.37
N SER A 15 -11.42 -18.34 24.58
CA SER A 15 -12.18 -19.11 23.58
C SER A 15 -13.15 -18.25 22.77
N LEU A 16 -13.36 -16.98 23.18
CA LEU A 16 -14.37 -16.07 22.61
C LEU A 16 -15.80 -16.63 22.72
N ALA A 17 -16.01 -17.56 23.63
CA ALA A 17 -17.34 -18.06 23.90
C ALA A 17 -18.18 -16.99 24.61
N LEU A 18 -19.43 -16.82 24.22
CA LEU A 18 -20.38 -15.95 24.90
C LEU A 18 -20.62 -16.40 26.33
N GLN A 19 -20.68 -17.71 26.50
CA GLN A 19 -21.04 -18.36 27.74
C GLN A 19 -20.35 -19.71 27.87
N VAL A 20 -19.95 -20.05 29.09
CA VAL A 20 -19.51 -21.40 29.45
C VAL A 20 -20.36 -21.91 30.60
N THR A 21 -20.93 -23.08 30.39
CA THR A 21 -21.82 -23.74 31.37
C THR A 21 -21.23 -25.08 31.74
N MET A 22 -21.17 -25.38 33.03
CA MET A 22 -20.81 -26.70 33.56
C MET A 22 -22.07 -27.51 33.78
N ILE A 23 -22.12 -28.70 33.18
CA ILE A 23 -23.29 -29.59 33.22
C ILE A 23 -22.81 -30.94 33.79
N PRO A 24 -23.19 -31.28 35.02
CA PRO A 24 -22.91 -32.58 35.57
C PRO A 24 -23.81 -33.67 34.97
N LEU A 25 -23.32 -34.89 34.92
CA LEU A 25 -24.17 -36.04 34.62
C LEU A 25 -24.74 -36.60 35.90
N VAL A 26 -26.08 -36.56 36.02
CA VAL A 26 -26.82 -36.99 37.19
C VAL A 26 -27.55 -38.29 36.84
N HIS A 27 -27.15 -39.41 37.48
CA HIS A 27 -27.84 -40.68 37.32
C HIS A 27 -29.25 -40.61 37.94
N GLU A 28 -30.19 -41.35 37.38
CA GLU A 28 -31.59 -41.30 37.82
C GLU A 28 -31.72 -41.64 39.31
N ASP A 29 -30.99 -42.62 39.81
CA ASP A 29 -30.99 -42.98 41.24
C ASP A 29 -30.42 -41.89 42.15
N GLU A 30 -29.62 -40.94 41.63
CA GLU A 30 -29.01 -39.84 42.37
C GLU A 30 -29.77 -38.52 42.19
N ARG A 31 -30.83 -38.50 41.42
CA ARG A 31 -31.62 -37.30 41.13
C ARG A 31 -32.07 -36.55 42.37
N ALA A 32 -32.64 -37.25 43.35
CA ALA A 32 -33.13 -36.61 44.59
C ALA A 32 -31.96 -36.00 45.40
N ILE A 33 -30.79 -36.65 45.41
CA ILE A 33 -29.60 -36.17 46.06
C ILE A 33 -29.10 -34.90 45.37
N TRP A 34 -29.12 -34.91 44.03
CA TRP A 34 -28.75 -33.74 43.22
C TRP A 34 -29.67 -32.53 43.47
N GLU A 35 -31.00 -32.76 43.44
CA GLU A 35 -31.97 -31.71 43.67
C GLU A 35 -31.80 -31.05 45.05
N GLU A 36 -31.55 -31.81 46.12
CA GLU A 36 -31.22 -31.28 47.44
C GLU A 36 -29.85 -30.53 47.45
N TYR A 37 -28.82 -31.09 46.78
CA TYR A 37 -27.52 -30.50 46.69
C TYR A 37 -27.55 -29.13 45.95
N SER A 38 -28.26 -29.05 44.84
CA SER A 38 -28.34 -27.84 44.02
C SER A 38 -28.92 -26.66 44.80
N VAL A 39 -29.98 -26.86 45.55
CA VAL A 39 -30.59 -25.84 46.41
C VAL A 39 -29.63 -25.44 47.55
N ALA A 40 -28.92 -26.38 48.15
CA ALA A 40 -28.02 -26.06 49.25
C ALA A 40 -26.72 -25.32 48.81
N ASN A 41 -26.35 -25.40 47.52
CA ASN A 41 -25.06 -24.89 47.01
C ASN A 41 -25.24 -23.82 45.93
N GLN A 42 -26.26 -22.99 46.00
CA GLN A 42 -26.55 -21.94 44.99
C GLN A 42 -25.69 -20.67 45.10
N GLN A 43 -24.80 -20.57 46.10
CA GLN A 43 -23.98 -19.37 46.38
C GLN A 43 -23.14 -18.93 45.16
N TRP A 44 -22.79 -19.82 44.25
CA TRP A 44 -22.02 -19.50 43.04
C TRP A 44 -22.71 -18.47 42.13
N ILE A 45 -24.07 -18.39 42.19
CA ILE A 45 -24.85 -17.40 41.41
C ILE A 45 -24.54 -16.00 41.93
N GLN A 46 -24.64 -15.81 43.25
CA GLN A 46 -24.31 -14.51 43.87
C GLN A 46 -22.84 -14.13 43.63
N ASP A 47 -21.92 -15.09 43.80
CA ASP A 47 -20.50 -14.88 43.56
C ASP A 47 -20.24 -14.47 42.09
N GLY A 48 -20.97 -15.04 41.13
CA GLY A 48 -20.90 -14.70 39.71
C GLY A 48 -21.47 -13.31 39.41
N VAL A 49 -22.61 -12.94 40.02
CA VAL A 49 -23.20 -11.60 39.88
C VAL A 49 -22.28 -10.54 40.49
N ASP A 50 -21.76 -10.77 41.69
CA ASP A 50 -20.84 -9.83 42.34
C ASP A 50 -19.57 -9.63 41.50
N PHE A 51 -19.02 -10.71 40.96
CA PHE A 51 -17.84 -10.67 40.12
C PHE A 51 -18.07 -9.93 38.79
N SER A 52 -19.23 -10.13 38.15
CA SER A 52 -19.61 -9.42 36.93
C SER A 52 -19.84 -7.92 37.17
N THR A 53 -20.44 -7.58 38.31
CA THR A 53 -20.69 -6.19 38.72
C THR A 53 -19.38 -5.44 38.98
N GLU A 54 -18.40 -6.05 39.63
CA GLU A 54 -17.07 -5.46 39.88
C GLU A 54 -16.31 -5.10 38.60
N ARG A 55 -16.56 -5.81 37.50
CA ARG A 55 -15.89 -5.60 36.21
C ARG A 55 -16.64 -4.67 35.23
N HIS A 56 -17.65 -3.94 35.69
CA HIS A 56 -18.47 -3.04 34.86
C HIS A 56 -19.18 -3.73 33.70
N SER A 57 -19.53 -4.98 33.87
CA SER A 57 -20.39 -5.67 32.91
C SER A 57 -21.79 -5.03 32.94
N THR A 58 -22.28 -4.64 31.79
CA THR A 58 -23.64 -4.03 31.62
C THR A 58 -24.76 -5.03 31.85
N PHE A 59 -24.45 -6.28 32.12
CA PHE A 59 -25.40 -7.39 32.21
C PHE A 59 -26.26 -7.38 33.49
N PHE A 60 -25.76 -6.81 34.59
CA PHE A 60 -26.50 -6.77 35.86
C PHE A 60 -26.66 -5.34 36.33
N GLN A 61 -27.91 -4.95 36.61
CA GLN A 61 -28.16 -3.70 37.31
C GLN A 61 -27.96 -3.91 38.81
N SER A 62 -27.21 -3.05 39.44
CA SER A 62 -26.96 -3.13 40.88
C SER A 62 -28.24 -3.05 41.66
N GLY A 63 -28.62 -4.14 42.36
CA GLY A 63 -29.81 -4.22 43.23
C GLY A 63 -30.89 -5.22 42.80
N GLU A 64 -30.69 -5.98 41.74
CA GLU A 64 -31.58 -7.10 41.43
C GLU A 64 -31.38 -8.21 42.49
N SER A 65 -32.49 -8.61 43.14
CA SER A 65 -32.47 -9.74 44.06
C SER A 65 -32.51 -11.04 43.26
N ILE A 66 -31.52 -11.91 43.46
CA ILE A 66 -31.52 -13.25 42.89
C ILE A 66 -32.80 -13.97 43.24
N GLN A 67 -33.50 -14.46 42.24
CA GLN A 67 -34.63 -15.34 42.45
C GLN A 67 -34.15 -16.69 42.99
N SER A 68 -35.01 -17.39 43.74
CA SER A 68 -34.66 -18.73 44.21
C SER A 68 -34.58 -19.70 43.04
N ILE A 69 -33.51 -20.50 42.99
CA ILE A 69 -33.38 -21.52 41.95
C ILE A 69 -34.47 -22.58 42.03
N PRO A 70 -34.81 -23.21 40.92
CA PRO A 70 -35.71 -24.36 40.90
C PRO A 70 -35.21 -25.51 41.76
N THR A 71 -36.12 -26.12 42.48
CA THR A 71 -35.81 -27.22 43.39
C THR A 71 -35.77 -28.59 42.73
N THR A 72 -36.21 -28.69 41.47
CA THR A 72 -36.29 -29.94 40.71
C THR A 72 -35.65 -29.78 39.33
N ILE A 73 -35.16 -30.89 38.75
CA ILE A 73 -34.79 -30.92 37.35
C ILE A 73 -35.99 -30.67 36.48
N ARG A 74 -35.83 -29.75 35.48
CA ARG A 74 -36.90 -29.24 34.65
C ARG A 74 -36.61 -29.40 33.15
N ARG A 75 -37.69 -29.32 32.34
CA ARG A 75 -37.62 -29.25 30.88
C ARG A 75 -38.58 -28.18 30.37
N PHE A 76 -38.49 -27.84 29.12
CA PHE A 76 -39.54 -27.06 28.44
C PHE A 76 -40.72 -27.97 28.09
N ASP A 77 -41.93 -27.44 28.20
CA ASP A 77 -43.12 -28.03 27.58
C ASP A 77 -43.28 -27.56 26.12
N ASP A 78 -44.34 -28.02 25.46
CA ASP A 78 -44.65 -27.65 24.07
C ASP A 78 -44.99 -26.15 23.91
N SER A 79 -45.23 -25.43 25.00
CA SER A 79 -45.53 -23.99 25.03
C SER A 79 -44.26 -23.14 25.29
N GLY A 80 -43.13 -23.80 25.62
CA GLY A 80 -41.88 -23.15 25.99
C GLY A 80 -41.78 -22.77 27.46
N ASP A 81 -42.69 -23.27 28.30
CA ASP A 81 -42.68 -23.01 29.74
C ASP A 81 -41.87 -24.09 30.47
N PHE A 82 -41.14 -23.71 31.53
CA PHE A 82 -40.42 -24.65 32.39
C PHE A 82 -41.38 -25.50 33.25
N ILE A 83 -41.32 -26.79 33.05
CA ILE A 83 -42.03 -27.79 33.86
C ILE A 83 -41.08 -28.77 34.52
N ALA A 84 -41.52 -29.36 35.65
CA ALA A 84 -40.75 -30.45 36.29
C ALA A 84 -40.61 -31.63 35.31
N GLN A 85 -39.38 -32.14 35.14
CA GLN A 85 -39.19 -33.31 34.31
C GLN A 85 -39.66 -34.58 35.04
N THR A 86 -40.63 -35.25 34.42
CA THR A 86 -41.19 -36.51 34.93
C THR A 86 -40.72 -37.74 34.17
N ASP A 87 -40.22 -37.53 32.98
CA ASP A 87 -39.73 -38.58 32.12
C ASP A 87 -38.34 -39.09 32.59
N GLN A 88 -38.00 -40.29 32.24
CA GLN A 88 -36.63 -40.82 32.49
C GLN A 88 -35.59 -40.04 31.71
N GLY A 89 -34.40 -39.91 32.28
CA GLY A 89 -33.24 -39.33 31.61
C GLY A 89 -32.86 -40.13 30.37
N ILE A 90 -31.82 -39.68 29.69
CA ILE A 90 -31.32 -40.33 28.50
C ILE A 90 -30.52 -41.59 28.88
N ASP A 91 -30.80 -42.72 28.21
CA ASP A 91 -30.09 -43.96 28.38
C ASP A 91 -28.79 -43.97 27.49
N PHE A 92 -27.63 -44.16 28.14
CA PHE A 92 -26.33 -44.38 27.51
C PHE A 92 -25.81 -45.81 27.64
N GLY A 93 -26.72 -46.79 27.94
CA GLY A 93 -26.36 -48.21 28.09
C GLY A 93 -25.82 -48.58 29.48
N SER A 94 -25.45 -47.60 30.30
CA SER A 94 -25.03 -47.77 31.70
C SER A 94 -26.09 -47.25 32.70
N GLY A 95 -27.24 -46.74 32.22
CA GLY A 95 -28.31 -46.17 32.98
C GLY A 95 -28.88 -44.89 32.36
N SER A 96 -29.94 -44.37 32.97
CA SER A 96 -30.54 -43.10 32.57
C SER A 96 -29.88 -41.93 33.30
N TYR A 97 -29.55 -40.88 32.54
CA TYR A 97 -28.86 -39.69 33.05
C TYR A 97 -29.62 -38.42 32.66
N TYR A 98 -29.53 -37.42 33.52
CA TYR A 98 -29.93 -36.04 33.28
C TYR A 98 -28.68 -35.19 33.17
N GLY A 99 -28.78 -34.10 32.39
CA GLY A 99 -27.76 -33.06 32.27
C GLY A 99 -28.27 -31.69 32.75
N PRO A 100 -28.42 -31.50 34.10
CA PRO A 100 -28.92 -30.26 34.62
C PRO A 100 -27.91 -29.11 34.43
N VAL A 101 -28.34 -27.96 33.93
CA VAL A 101 -27.56 -26.71 33.94
C VAL A 101 -27.21 -26.39 35.37
N TRP A 102 -25.91 -26.23 35.65
CA TRP A 102 -25.43 -25.98 37.00
C TRP A 102 -24.68 -24.65 37.10
N GLN A 103 -23.40 -24.61 36.86
CA GLN A 103 -22.57 -23.43 36.96
C GLN A 103 -22.39 -22.79 35.60
N GLN A 104 -22.68 -21.50 35.48
CA GLN A 104 -22.65 -20.75 34.25
C GLN A 104 -21.85 -19.44 34.40
N VAL A 105 -21.10 -19.07 33.38
CA VAL A 105 -20.35 -17.81 33.30
C VAL A 105 -20.56 -17.21 31.92
N PRO A 106 -21.03 -15.94 31.85
CA PRO A 106 -21.52 -15.13 32.99
C PRO A 106 -22.67 -15.77 33.73
N ALA A 107 -22.90 -15.37 34.97
CA ALA A 107 -24.00 -15.89 35.76
C ALA A 107 -25.34 -15.66 35.05
N PRO A 108 -26.28 -16.59 35.13
CA PRO A 108 -27.53 -16.48 34.40
C PRO A 108 -28.36 -15.27 34.89
N HIS A 109 -28.93 -14.50 33.97
CA HIS A 109 -29.83 -13.42 34.30
C HIS A 109 -31.17 -13.94 34.85
N ASP A 110 -31.65 -15.03 34.27
CA ASP A 110 -32.82 -15.78 34.75
C ASP A 110 -32.33 -17.06 35.42
N THR A 111 -32.55 -17.17 36.73
CA THR A 111 -32.18 -18.35 37.52
C THR A 111 -33.06 -19.56 37.19
N ASP A 112 -34.13 -19.40 36.46
CA ASP A 112 -34.98 -20.48 36.01
C ASP A 112 -34.29 -21.46 35.07
N ILE A 113 -33.21 -21.08 34.42
CA ILE A 113 -32.38 -21.98 33.62
C ILE A 113 -31.58 -23.02 34.47
N VAL A 114 -31.34 -22.73 35.75
CA VAL A 114 -30.65 -23.67 36.64
C VAL A 114 -31.50 -24.91 36.84
N ASN A 115 -30.88 -26.08 36.84
CA ASN A 115 -31.57 -27.39 36.82
C ASN A 115 -32.40 -27.68 35.55
N TYR A 116 -32.25 -26.89 34.48
CA TYR A 116 -32.75 -27.30 33.17
C TYR A 116 -31.96 -28.49 32.63
N ASP A 117 -32.67 -29.58 32.28
CA ASP A 117 -32.09 -30.74 31.65
C ASP A 117 -31.80 -30.47 30.18
N VAL A 118 -30.55 -30.22 29.85
CA VAL A 118 -30.14 -29.90 28.47
C VAL A 118 -30.40 -31.04 27.49
N PHE A 119 -30.57 -32.26 27.97
CA PHE A 119 -30.86 -33.40 27.12
C PHE A 119 -32.31 -33.41 26.64
N SER A 120 -33.17 -32.57 27.21
CA SER A 120 -34.48 -32.30 26.65
C SER A 120 -34.43 -31.54 25.32
N HIS A 121 -33.29 -30.93 24.99
CA HIS A 121 -33.05 -30.29 23.70
C HIS A 121 -32.37 -31.26 22.72
N ALA A 122 -33.05 -31.57 21.61
CA ALA A 122 -32.63 -32.62 20.68
C ALA A 122 -31.22 -32.42 20.10
N ASP A 123 -30.82 -31.17 19.79
CA ASP A 123 -29.51 -30.89 19.22
C ASP A 123 -28.39 -31.06 20.26
N ILE A 124 -28.65 -30.70 21.51
CA ILE A 124 -27.67 -30.90 22.60
C ILE A 124 -27.54 -32.39 22.90
N GLU A 125 -28.65 -33.12 22.96
CA GLU A 125 -28.60 -34.58 23.13
C GLU A 125 -27.82 -35.26 22.02
N ALA A 126 -28.11 -34.93 20.74
CA ALA A 126 -27.41 -35.53 19.60
C ALA A 126 -25.91 -35.26 19.64
N THR A 127 -25.53 -34.00 19.93
CA THR A 127 -24.12 -33.59 20.01
C THR A 127 -23.41 -34.26 21.21
N PHE A 128 -24.11 -34.38 22.33
CA PHE A 128 -23.56 -35.10 23.50
C PHE A 128 -23.25 -36.58 23.18
N ARG A 129 -24.15 -37.27 22.47
CA ARG A 129 -23.89 -38.62 21.99
C ARG A 129 -22.62 -38.73 21.14
N GLY A 130 -22.42 -37.76 20.23
CA GLY A 130 -21.19 -37.65 19.44
C GLY A 130 -19.95 -37.45 20.30
N MET A 131 -20.01 -36.53 21.27
CA MET A 131 -18.93 -36.26 22.22
C MET A 131 -18.61 -37.52 23.06
N TYR A 132 -19.65 -38.19 23.53
CA TYR A 132 -19.52 -39.41 24.34
C TYR A 132 -18.84 -40.56 23.55
N GLU A 133 -19.22 -40.76 22.29
CA GLU A 133 -18.67 -41.80 21.42
C GLU A 133 -17.21 -41.53 21.01
N LEU A 134 -16.88 -40.23 20.79
CA LEU A 134 -15.53 -39.83 20.40
C LEU A 134 -14.58 -39.59 21.58
N GLU A 135 -15.07 -39.52 22.81
CA GLU A 135 -14.33 -39.10 24.00
C GLU A 135 -13.54 -37.82 23.83
N SER A 136 -14.04 -36.91 22.98
CA SER A 136 -13.38 -35.67 22.54
C SER A 136 -14.35 -34.52 22.48
N ALA A 137 -13.80 -33.29 22.47
CA ALA A 137 -14.62 -32.09 22.24
C ALA A 137 -15.21 -32.09 20.84
N VAL A 138 -16.49 -31.68 20.73
CA VAL A 138 -17.22 -31.60 19.47
C VAL A 138 -17.99 -30.28 19.40
N ILE A 139 -18.28 -29.83 18.18
CA ILE A 139 -19.09 -28.64 17.92
C ILE A 139 -20.40 -29.04 17.26
N SER A 140 -21.50 -28.46 17.73
CA SER A 140 -22.84 -28.70 17.16
C SER A 140 -22.97 -28.07 15.78
N LYS A 141 -24.02 -28.42 15.05
CA LYS A 141 -24.53 -27.56 13.98
C LYS A 141 -24.92 -26.18 14.53
N VAL A 142 -25.05 -25.20 13.62
CA VAL A 142 -25.65 -23.90 13.99
C VAL A 142 -27.10 -24.14 14.38
N THR A 143 -27.48 -23.70 15.59
CA THR A 143 -28.81 -23.89 16.15
C THR A 143 -29.18 -22.71 17.04
N ASP A 144 -30.48 -22.51 17.25
CA ASP A 144 -30.99 -21.50 18.15
C ASP A 144 -30.84 -21.96 19.61
N LEU A 145 -30.09 -21.20 20.38
CA LEU A 145 -29.83 -21.44 21.79
C LEU A 145 -30.23 -20.24 22.65
N ALA A 146 -31.06 -19.35 22.13
CA ALA A 146 -31.47 -18.12 22.83
C ALA A 146 -31.93 -18.39 24.27
N PHE A 147 -32.59 -19.54 24.51
CA PHE A 147 -33.05 -19.94 25.83
C PHE A 147 -31.93 -20.16 26.86
N LEU A 148 -30.68 -20.43 26.43
CA LEU A 148 -29.55 -20.59 27.34
C LEU A 148 -28.90 -19.26 27.76
N TYR A 149 -29.05 -18.22 26.95
CA TYR A 149 -28.40 -16.93 27.16
C TYR A 149 -29.33 -15.72 27.00
N GLU A 150 -30.66 -15.95 27.08
CA GLU A 150 -31.66 -14.89 27.00
C GLU A 150 -31.38 -13.82 28.05
N GLY A 151 -31.28 -12.56 27.60
CA GLY A 151 -30.86 -11.41 28.44
C GLY A 151 -29.37 -11.03 28.35
N ALA A 152 -28.50 -11.88 27.82
CA ALA A 152 -27.07 -11.58 27.59
C ALA A 152 -26.81 -10.90 26.25
N LEU A 153 -27.76 -10.98 25.30
CA LEU A 153 -27.59 -10.48 23.95
C LEU A 153 -28.31 -9.17 23.70
N THR A 154 -27.70 -8.30 22.91
CA THR A 154 -28.41 -7.18 22.30
C THR A 154 -29.27 -7.69 21.14
N GLN A 155 -30.27 -6.93 20.71
CA GLN A 155 -31.16 -7.33 19.61
C GLN A 155 -30.41 -7.59 18.29
N GLN A 156 -29.21 -7.01 18.11
CA GLN A 156 -28.38 -7.18 16.93
C GLN A 156 -27.59 -8.51 16.98
N ASP A 157 -27.25 -8.97 18.18
CA ASP A 157 -26.48 -10.21 18.38
C ASP A 157 -27.37 -11.46 18.20
N SER A 158 -28.69 -11.31 18.37
CA SER A 158 -29.64 -12.43 18.23
C SER A 158 -29.81 -12.93 16.78
N GLU A 159 -29.41 -12.14 15.77
CA GLU A 159 -29.49 -12.54 14.37
C GLU A 159 -28.23 -13.31 13.90
N SER A 160 -27.16 -13.27 14.68
CA SER A 160 -25.91 -13.96 14.36
C SER A 160 -26.04 -15.48 14.56
N PRO A 161 -25.43 -16.30 13.68
CA PRO A 161 -25.45 -17.76 13.87
C PRO A 161 -24.61 -18.16 15.08
N HIS A 162 -25.18 -19.08 15.88
CA HIS A 162 -24.58 -19.63 17.09
C HIS A 162 -24.41 -21.11 16.99
N SER A 163 -23.33 -21.60 17.57
CA SER A 163 -23.09 -23.03 17.80
C SER A 163 -22.65 -23.24 19.25
N PHE A 164 -22.69 -24.45 19.71
CA PHE A 164 -22.11 -24.79 21.00
C PHE A 164 -21.05 -25.87 20.85
N MET A 165 -20.06 -25.79 21.70
CA MET A 165 -19.01 -26.81 21.84
C MET A 165 -19.25 -27.57 23.13
N LEU A 166 -19.21 -28.87 23.05
CA LEU A 166 -19.21 -29.75 24.23
C LEU A 166 -17.81 -30.27 24.47
N HIS A 167 -17.37 -30.18 25.71
CA HIS A 167 -16.08 -30.71 26.14
C HIS A 167 -16.26 -31.69 27.34
N PRO A 168 -15.83 -32.96 27.24
CA PRO A 168 -16.03 -33.93 28.31
C PRO A 168 -15.22 -33.57 29.56
N VAL A 169 -15.80 -33.82 30.73
CA VAL A 169 -15.17 -33.63 32.02
C VAL A 169 -15.16 -34.97 32.76
N TYR A 170 -13.97 -35.43 33.09
CA TYR A 170 -13.73 -36.68 33.77
C TYR A 170 -13.43 -36.47 35.26
N SER A 171 -13.63 -37.54 36.09
CA SER A 171 -13.37 -37.46 37.53
C SER A 171 -11.90 -37.23 37.88
N SER A 172 -10.99 -37.62 36.98
CA SER A 172 -9.55 -37.39 37.08
C SER A 172 -8.96 -37.02 35.70
N PHE A 173 -7.66 -36.77 35.64
CA PHE A 173 -6.96 -36.60 34.37
C PHE A 173 -6.79 -37.89 33.56
N ASP A 174 -7.23 -39.05 34.10
CA ASP A 174 -7.27 -40.31 33.39
C ASP A 174 -8.65 -40.52 32.77
N HIS A 175 -8.73 -40.58 31.43
CA HIS A 175 -9.97 -40.83 30.70
C HIS A 175 -10.65 -42.16 31.03
N ASN A 176 -9.92 -43.07 31.65
CA ASN A 176 -10.49 -44.36 32.11
C ASN A 176 -11.36 -44.25 33.36
N GLU A 177 -11.32 -43.12 34.07
CA GLU A 177 -12.10 -42.92 35.29
C GLU A 177 -13.42 -42.18 35.01
N GLY A 178 -14.31 -42.73 34.28
CA GLY A 178 -15.71 -42.30 34.12
C GLY A 178 -15.97 -40.80 33.85
N LEU A 179 -16.79 -40.52 32.88
CA LEU A 179 -17.30 -39.18 32.57
C LEU A 179 -18.22 -38.73 33.72
N VAL A 180 -17.95 -37.55 34.28
CA VAL A 180 -18.76 -36.97 35.40
C VAL A 180 -19.63 -35.78 34.95
N GLY A 181 -19.39 -35.26 33.75
CA GLY A 181 -20.12 -34.13 33.21
C GLY A 181 -19.46 -33.61 31.95
N PHE A 182 -19.88 -32.46 31.51
CA PHE A 182 -19.28 -31.77 30.38
C PHE A 182 -19.41 -30.25 30.54
N ALA A 183 -18.54 -29.52 29.87
CA ALA A 183 -18.66 -28.09 29.71
C ALA A 183 -19.32 -27.79 28.35
N LEU A 184 -20.32 -26.92 28.36
CA LEU A 184 -20.97 -26.39 27.17
C LEU A 184 -20.52 -24.94 27.00
N ALA A 185 -19.90 -24.64 25.86
CA ALA A 185 -19.50 -23.28 25.50
C ALA A 185 -20.29 -22.81 24.30
N VAL A 186 -20.97 -21.67 24.40
CA VAL A 186 -21.71 -21.05 23.31
C VAL A 186 -20.77 -20.17 22.49
N ILE A 187 -20.71 -20.41 21.20
CA ILE A 187 -19.87 -19.70 20.24
C ILE A 187 -20.77 -18.85 19.35
N GLU A 188 -20.52 -17.54 19.32
CA GLU A 188 -21.08 -16.63 18.34
C GLU A 188 -20.06 -16.44 17.20
N TRP A 189 -20.47 -16.79 15.99
CA TRP A 189 -19.57 -16.79 14.87
C TRP A 189 -19.17 -15.38 14.41
N SER A 190 -19.99 -14.37 14.61
CA SER A 190 -19.66 -12.97 14.33
C SER A 190 -18.43 -12.51 15.14
N VAL A 191 -18.43 -12.79 16.45
CA VAL A 191 -17.33 -12.48 17.36
C VAL A 191 -16.05 -13.23 16.96
N PHE A 192 -16.19 -14.48 16.53
CA PHE A 192 -15.07 -15.26 16.04
C PHE A 192 -14.40 -14.60 14.80
N PHE A 193 -15.20 -14.12 13.84
CA PHE A 193 -14.72 -13.44 12.66
C PHE A 193 -14.11 -12.06 12.96
N GLU A 194 -14.45 -11.41 14.07
CA GLU A 194 -13.84 -10.14 14.49
C GLU A 194 -12.33 -10.26 14.70
N ILE A 195 -11.82 -11.43 15.09
CA ILE A 195 -10.37 -11.67 15.23
C ILE A 195 -9.63 -11.46 13.91
N PHE A 196 -10.23 -11.87 12.82
CA PHE A 196 -9.63 -11.67 11.49
C PHE A 196 -9.67 -10.20 11.06
N SER A 197 -10.65 -9.45 11.57
CA SER A 197 -10.83 -8.03 11.33
C SER A 197 -9.79 -7.15 12.02
N LEU A 198 -9.24 -7.57 13.16
CA LEU A 198 -8.26 -6.79 13.95
C LEU A 198 -6.97 -6.39 13.22
N ASN A 199 -6.71 -6.91 12.03
CA ASN A 199 -5.54 -6.61 11.23
C ASN A 199 -5.77 -5.52 10.16
N GLY A 200 -6.88 -4.80 10.19
CA GLY A 200 -7.21 -3.75 9.21
C GLY A 200 -7.50 -4.30 7.80
N ILE A 201 -7.93 -5.55 7.71
CA ILE A 201 -8.35 -6.19 6.47
C ILE A 201 -9.71 -5.61 6.07
N LYS A 202 -9.87 -5.25 4.81
CA LYS A 202 -11.10 -4.65 4.28
C LYS A 202 -11.68 -5.48 3.15
N GLY A 203 -13.01 -5.58 3.15
CA GLY A 203 -13.74 -6.10 2.01
C GLY A 203 -13.50 -7.58 1.74
N ILE A 204 -13.57 -8.43 2.78
CA ILE A 204 -13.48 -9.89 2.68
C ILE A 204 -14.82 -10.52 3.01
N PHE A 205 -15.27 -11.47 2.19
CA PHE A 205 -16.31 -12.39 2.55
C PHE A 205 -15.72 -13.59 3.29
N GLY A 206 -16.23 -13.86 4.48
CA GLY A 206 -15.95 -15.05 5.25
C GLY A 206 -17.15 -15.98 5.21
N ILE A 207 -16.98 -17.21 4.71
CA ILE A 207 -18.05 -18.20 4.69
C ILE A 207 -17.69 -19.27 5.70
N LEU A 208 -18.61 -19.49 6.62
CA LEU A 208 -18.58 -20.58 7.55
C LEU A 208 -19.31 -21.76 6.93
N HIS A 209 -18.56 -22.76 6.54
CA HIS A 209 -19.09 -24.02 6.02
C HIS A 209 -19.02 -25.11 7.09
N ASN A 210 -20.03 -25.95 7.20
CA ASN A 210 -19.96 -27.10 8.08
C ASN A 210 -20.43 -28.39 7.39
N THR A 211 -19.96 -29.53 7.90
CA THR A 211 -20.30 -30.86 7.36
C THR A 211 -21.76 -31.25 7.55
N CYS A 212 -22.53 -30.50 8.31
CA CYS A 212 -23.96 -30.67 8.50
C CYS A 212 -24.80 -30.00 7.40
N GLY A 213 -24.15 -29.45 6.37
CA GLY A 213 -24.81 -28.87 5.19
C GLY A 213 -25.32 -27.45 5.40
N GLN A 214 -24.71 -26.69 6.32
CA GLN A 214 -25.06 -25.31 6.58
C GLN A 214 -23.90 -24.40 6.14
N ASP A 215 -24.23 -23.28 5.48
CA ASP A 215 -23.33 -22.22 5.07
C ASP A 215 -23.84 -20.90 5.62
N TYR A 216 -22.93 -20.05 6.08
CA TYR A 216 -23.24 -18.72 6.59
C TYR A 216 -22.19 -17.72 6.10
N THR A 217 -22.66 -16.60 5.55
CA THR A 217 -21.77 -15.57 4.98
C THR A 217 -21.67 -14.37 5.89
N PHE A 218 -20.42 -13.95 6.12
CA PHE A 218 -20.04 -12.76 6.87
C PHE A 218 -19.27 -11.81 5.96
N PHE A 219 -19.42 -10.51 6.18
CA PHE A 219 -18.64 -9.50 5.51
C PHE A 219 -17.73 -8.78 6.52
N LEU A 220 -16.42 -8.82 6.25
CA LEU A 220 -15.38 -8.25 7.11
C LEU A 220 -14.89 -6.95 6.51
N ASP A 221 -15.07 -5.83 7.23
CA ASP A 221 -14.59 -4.51 6.81
C ASP A 221 -13.93 -3.75 7.97
N GLU A 222 -12.61 -3.62 7.91
CA GLU A 222 -11.76 -3.04 8.95
C GLU A 222 -11.91 -3.70 10.33
N ASN A 223 -12.77 -3.13 11.16
CA ASN A 223 -13.03 -3.57 12.54
C ASN A 223 -14.49 -3.97 12.75
N LYS A 224 -15.19 -4.25 11.67
CA LYS A 224 -16.60 -4.58 11.70
C LYS A 224 -16.85 -5.89 10.96
N VAL A 225 -17.65 -6.74 11.56
CA VAL A 225 -18.15 -7.97 10.96
C VAL A 225 -19.67 -7.85 10.88
N ASP A 226 -20.16 -7.93 9.66
CA ASP A 226 -21.61 -7.94 9.41
C ASP A 226 -22.02 -9.34 8.96
N PHE A 227 -23.02 -9.92 9.64
CA PHE A 227 -23.65 -11.13 9.17
C PHE A 227 -24.49 -10.79 7.93
N VAL A 228 -24.19 -11.43 6.80
CA VAL A 228 -24.86 -11.17 5.52
C VAL A 228 -26.08 -12.05 5.34
N GLY A 229 -25.99 -13.32 5.72
CA GLY A 229 -27.11 -14.26 5.59
C GLY A 229 -26.67 -15.72 5.51
N GLU A 230 -27.68 -16.60 5.44
CA GLU A 230 -27.49 -18.03 5.22
C GLU A 230 -27.12 -18.32 3.77
N GLY A 231 -26.30 -19.35 3.57
CA GLY A 231 -25.79 -19.76 2.28
C GLY A 231 -24.46 -19.11 1.94
N ASP A 232 -23.87 -19.54 0.83
CA ASP A 232 -22.66 -18.97 0.25
C ASP A 232 -23.04 -17.81 -0.69
N LEU A 233 -22.85 -16.58 -0.22
CA LEU A 233 -23.27 -15.33 -0.86
C LEU A 233 -22.09 -14.50 -1.39
N HIS A 234 -20.88 -15.07 -1.50
CA HIS A 234 -19.73 -14.33 -2.01
C HIS A 234 -19.82 -14.07 -3.53
N ASP A 235 -19.04 -13.14 -4.02
CA ASP A 235 -18.95 -12.86 -5.46
C ASP A 235 -18.08 -13.93 -6.15
N THR A 236 -18.68 -14.73 -7.01
CA THR A 236 -18.02 -15.83 -7.73
C THR A 236 -16.90 -15.36 -8.67
N THR A 237 -16.80 -14.06 -8.97
CA THR A 237 -15.69 -13.49 -9.74
C THR A 237 -14.34 -13.75 -9.07
N TYR A 238 -14.33 -13.92 -7.75
CA TYR A 238 -13.12 -14.08 -6.94
C TYR A 238 -12.86 -15.52 -6.47
N ASP A 239 -13.61 -16.52 -6.95
CA ASP A 239 -13.46 -17.94 -6.58
C ASP A 239 -12.01 -18.44 -6.66
N SER A 240 -11.28 -18.01 -7.69
CA SER A 240 -9.88 -18.42 -7.91
C SER A 240 -8.89 -17.89 -6.85
N LEU A 241 -9.30 -16.91 -6.07
CA LEU A 241 -8.51 -16.28 -5.00
C LEU A 241 -8.95 -16.74 -3.61
N GLY A 242 -9.94 -17.61 -3.53
CA GLY A 242 -10.46 -18.14 -2.27
C GLY A 242 -9.44 -18.96 -1.48
N ILE A 243 -9.43 -18.77 -0.18
CA ILE A 243 -8.63 -19.54 0.77
C ILE A 243 -9.58 -20.37 1.63
N ARG A 244 -9.30 -21.65 1.78
CA ARG A 244 -10.05 -22.57 2.64
C ARG A 244 -9.18 -23.05 3.78
N GLN A 245 -9.72 -22.97 4.99
CA GLN A 245 -9.00 -23.35 6.18
C GLN A 245 -9.93 -24.18 7.10
N PRO A 246 -9.61 -25.42 7.39
CA PRO A 246 -10.35 -26.18 8.40
C PRO A 246 -10.18 -25.50 9.76
N PHE A 247 -11.29 -25.36 10.46
CA PHE A 247 -11.32 -24.78 11.81
C PHE A 247 -11.23 -25.86 12.87
N THR A 248 -11.89 -26.99 12.64
CA THR A 248 -11.87 -28.13 13.54
C THR A 248 -10.97 -29.24 12.99
N PRO A 249 -10.39 -30.10 13.84
CA PRO A 249 -9.78 -31.33 13.39
C PRO A 249 -10.82 -32.18 12.65
N THR A 250 -10.49 -32.64 11.44
CA THR A 250 -11.39 -33.49 10.67
C THR A 250 -11.58 -34.82 11.37
N HIS A 251 -12.78 -35.09 11.82
CA HIS A 251 -13.13 -36.37 12.39
C HIS A 251 -13.44 -37.36 11.26
N GLN A 252 -12.83 -38.53 11.27
CA GLN A 252 -12.94 -39.49 10.17
C GLN A 252 -14.34 -40.08 9.95
N GLN A 253 -15.28 -39.86 10.87
CA GLN A 253 -16.67 -40.32 10.77
C GLN A 253 -17.56 -39.40 11.60
N SER A 254 -18.05 -38.30 11.03
CA SER A 254 -19.25 -37.67 11.58
C SER A 254 -20.46 -38.47 11.08
N GLU A 255 -21.14 -39.17 11.97
CA GLU A 255 -22.51 -39.64 11.66
C GLU A 255 -23.38 -38.38 11.45
N GLU A 256 -24.15 -38.41 10.36
CA GLU A 256 -25.02 -37.27 9.99
C GLU A 256 -25.82 -36.75 11.19
N GLY A 257 -25.58 -35.51 11.59
CA GLY A 257 -26.38 -34.77 12.54
C GLY A 257 -26.00 -34.80 14.01
N LYS A 258 -24.94 -35.55 14.43
CA LYS A 258 -24.51 -35.56 15.84
C LYS A 258 -23.60 -34.37 16.18
N PHE A 259 -22.64 -34.07 15.32
CA PHE A 259 -21.73 -32.94 15.44
C PHE A 259 -21.23 -32.53 14.04
N CYS A 260 -20.62 -31.34 13.92
CA CYS A 260 -20.17 -30.83 12.63
C CYS A 260 -18.70 -30.44 12.70
N ASP A 261 -17.98 -30.75 11.63
CA ASP A 261 -16.67 -30.17 11.37
C ASP A 261 -16.87 -28.85 10.61
N TYR A 262 -16.09 -27.85 10.96
CA TYR A 262 -16.20 -26.49 10.42
C TYR A 262 -14.99 -26.15 9.57
N GLU A 263 -15.26 -25.48 8.46
CA GLU A 263 -14.27 -24.95 7.55
C GLU A 263 -14.59 -23.47 7.25
N ILE A 264 -13.58 -22.64 7.21
CA ILE A 264 -13.71 -21.22 6.89
C ILE A 264 -13.20 -21.00 5.48
N HIS A 265 -14.05 -20.43 4.63
CA HIS A 265 -13.67 -20.00 3.29
C HIS A 265 -13.60 -18.46 3.26
N LEU A 266 -12.50 -17.90 2.79
CA LEU A 266 -12.29 -16.47 2.69
C LEU A 266 -12.15 -16.07 1.23
N TYR A 267 -12.97 -15.11 0.79
CA TYR A 267 -12.95 -14.59 -0.57
C TYR A 267 -12.80 -13.07 -0.55
N PRO A 268 -11.93 -12.49 -1.39
CA PRO A 268 -11.87 -11.04 -1.54
C PRO A 268 -13.15 -10.53 -2.21
N SER A 269 -13.45 -9.25 -2.01
CA SER A 269 -14.53 -8.55 -2.70
C SER A 269 -14.00 -7.42 -3.59
N SER A 270 -14.89 -6.81 -4.38
CA SER A 270 -14.58 -5.59 -5.13
C SER A 270 -14.08 -4.44 -4.24
N ALA A 271 -14.58 -4.35 -3.00
CA ALA A 271 -14.11 -3.35 -2.03
C ALA A 271 -12.65 -3.57 -1.64
N MET A 272 -12.22 -4.84 -1.50
CA MET A 272 -10.81 -5.17 -1.29
C MET A 272 -9.98 -4.79 -2.52
N GLU A 273 -10.43 -5.15 -3.72
CA GLU A 273 -9.73 -4.79 -4.96
C GLU A 273 -9.56 -3.28 -5.09
N GLU A 274 -10.59 -2.48 -4.83
CA GLU A 274 -10.50 -1.02 -4.84
C GLU A 274 -9.52 -0.47 -3.81
N SER A 275 -9.44 -1.06 -2.63
CA SER A 275 -8.54 -0.62 -1.57
C SER A 275 -7.05 -0.82 -1.93
N TYR A 276 -6.74 -1.87 -2.68
CA TYR A 276 -5.39 -2.20 -3.16
C TYR A 276 -5.11 -1.69 -4.58
N SER A 277 -6.15 -1.49 -5.41
CA SER A 277 -6.04 -0.92 -6.75
C SER A 277 -5.79 0.58 -6.68
N SER A 278 -4.54 0.96 -6.70
CA SER A 278 -4.12 2.36 -6.63
C SER A 278 -3.65 2.85 -7.99
N ALA A 279 -4.16 4.00 -8.43
CA ALA A 279 -3.62 4.70 -9.59
C ALA A 279 -2.20 5.26 -9.36
N ARG A 280 -1.66 5.18 -8.13
CA ARG A 280 -0.33 5.69 -7.77
C ARG A 280 0.80 5.20 -8.68
N PRO A 281 0.91 3.91 -9.06
CA PRO A 281 1.96 3.46 -9.97
C PRO A 281 1.90 4.16 -11.32
N ILE A 282 0.71 4.35 -11.88
CA ILE A 282 0.50 5.04 -13.16
C ILE A 282 0.88 6.53 -13.04
N VAL A 283 0.49 7.18 -11.95
CA VAL A 283 0.85 8.58 -11.67
C VAL A 283 2.36 8.74 -11.54
N TYR A 284 3.03 7.86 -10.81
CA TYR A 284 4.50 7.91 -10.71
C TYR A 284 5.18 7.61 -12.03
N ALA A 285 4.72 6.64 -12.79
CA ALA A 285 5.26 6.33 -14.11
C ALA A 285 5.10 7.50 -15.10
N THR A 286 3.94 8.16 -15.12
CA THR A 286 3.72 9.35 -15.95
C THR A 286 4.58 10.53 -15.51
N LEU A 287 4.75 10.75 -14.21
CA LEU A 287 5.63 11.80 -13.68
C LEU A 287 7.08 11.57 -14.09
N VAL A 288 7.58 10.35 -13.92
CA VAL A 288 8.94 9.98 -14.35
C VAL A 288 9.08 10.16 -15.86
N PHE A 289 8.13 9.73 -16.65
CA PHE A 289 8.12 9.93 -18.10
C PHE A 289 8.18 11.42 -18.47
N CYS A 290 7.37 12.26 -17.82
CA CYS A 290 7.39 13.71 -18.02
C CYS A 290 8.75 14.34 -17.70
N VAL A 291 9.42 13.89 -16.63
CA VAL A 291 10.77 14.34 -16.27
C VAL A 291 11.77 13.96 -17.37
N PHE A 292 11.71 12.75 -17.90
CA PHE A 292 12.58 12.32 -19.00
C PHE A 292 12.36 13.15 -20.27
N VAL A 293 11.10 13.37 -20.65
CA VAL A 293 10.74 14.20 -21.80
C VAL A 293 11.24 15.64 -21.61
N PHE A 294 10.99 16.21 -20.43
CA PHE A 294 11.48 17.56 -20.12
C PHE A 294 13.01 17.64 -20.21
N THR A 295 13.72 16.68 -19.65
CA THR A 295 15.18 16.61 -19.69
C THR A 295 15.69 16.51 -21.13
N ALA A 296 15.06 15.65 -21.95
CA ALA A 296 15.39 15.52 -23.37
C ALA A 296 15.16 16.85 -24.14
N LEU A 297 14.05 17.55 -23.86
CA LEU A 297 13.76 18.86 -24.46
C LEU A 297 14.80 19.90 -24.06
N VAL A 298 15.22 19.94 -22.80
CA VAL A 298 16.28 20.85 -22.33
C VAL A 298 17.59 20.55 -23.04
N PHE A 299 18.00 19.29 -23.17
CA PHE A 299 19.22 18.93 -23.89
C PHE A 299 19.15 19.29 -25.37
N THR A 300 18.04 18.99 -26.03
CA THR A 300 17.89 19.36 -27.47
C THR A 300 17.87 20.88 -27.66
N ALA A 301 17.25 21.62 -26.79
CA ALA A 301 17.27 23.09 -26.83
C ALA A 301 18.68 23.64 -26.58
N TYR A 302 19.40 23.04 -25.62
CA TYR A 302 20.79 23.40 -25.34
C TYR A 302 21.70 23.14 -26.56
N ASP A 303 21.61 21.96 -27.17
CA ASP A 303 22.37 21.61 -28.36
C ASP A 303 22.05 22.54 -29.53
N TRP A 304 20.77 22.85 -29.73
CA TRP A 304 20.35 23.82 -30.76
C TRP A 304 20.95 25.22 -30.54
N LEU A 305 20.93 25.70 -29.28
CA LEU A 305 21.54 26.99 -28.93
C LEU A 305 23.07 26.98 -29.14
N LEU A 306 23.73 25.88 -28.76
CA LEU A 306 25.17 25.74 -29.00
C LEU A 306 25.50 25.73 -30.49
N GLN A 307 24.74 24.98 -31.30
CA GLN A 307 24.93 24.93 -32.75
C GLN A 307 24.72 26.31 -33.38
N ARG A 308 23.69 27.02 -32.95
CA ARG A 308 23.42 28.40 -33.41
C ARG A 308 24.56 29.36 -33.07
N ARG A 309 25.12 29.26 -31.85
CA ARG A 309 26.30 30.05 -31.44
C ARG A 309 27.52 29.69 -32.27
N LYS A 310 27.77 28.42 -32.49
CA LYS A 310 28.92 27.92 -33.29
C LYS A 310 28.82 28.48 -34.72
N ASN A 311 27.68 28.36 -35.36
CA ASN A 311 27.52 28.85 -36.74
C ASN A 311 27.73 30.38 -36.81
N HIS A 312 27.27 31.14 -35.83
CA HIS A 312 27.49 32.58 -35.82
C HIS A 312 28.98 32.94 -35.59
N LEU A 313 29.70 32.22 -34.77
CA LEU A 313 31.14 32.40 -34.59
C LEU A 313 31.95 32.01 -35.84
N GLU A 314 31.55 30.94 -36.52
CA GLU A 314 32.19 30.54 -37.81
C GLU A 314 31.99 31.57 -38.90
N GLU A 315 30.79 32.22 -39.00
CA GLU A 315 30.55 33.30 -39.95
C GLU A 315 31.45 34.51 -39.65
N LYS A 316 31.53 34.96 -38.39
CA LYS A 316 32.40 36.03 -37.98
C LYS A 316 33.87 35.74 -38.25
N ALA A 317 34.31 34.53 -37.97
CA ALA A 317 35.67 34.07 -38.24
C ALA A 317 36.01 34.05 -39.75
N LYS A 318 35.03 33.63 -40.59
CA LYS A 318 35.20 33.70 -42.07
C LYS A 318 35.29 35.13 -42.57
N GLN A 319 34.48 36.04 -42.03
CA GLN A 319 34.54 37.47 -42.40
C GLN A 319 35.86 38.11 -42.00
N ALA A 320 36.33 37.86 -40.74
CA ALA A 320 37.61 38.35 -40.28
C ALA A 320 38.75 37.83 -41.13
N ASN A 321 38.73 36.53 -41.45
CA ASN A 321 39.77 35.92 -42.29
C ASN A 321 39.77 36.47 -43.72
N ALA A 322 38.58 36.75 -44.28
CA ALA A 322 38.51 37.37 -45.60
C ALA A 322 39.13 38.78 -45.62
N VAL A 323 38.87 39.59 -44.58
CA VAL A 323 39.50 40.93 -44.46
C VAL A 323 41.01 40.80 -44.32
N VAL A 324 41.53 39.94 -43.44
CA VAL A 324 42.96 39.73 -43.27
C VAL A 324 43.61 39.25 -44.58
N THR A 325 42.92 38.38 -45.31
CA THR A 325 43.42 37.87 -46.60
C THR A 325 43.48 38.93 -47.68
N SER A 326 42.61 39.92 -47.64
CA SER A 326 42.61 41.02 -48.62
C SER A 326 43.66 42.10 -48.33
N LEU A 327 44.03 42.26 -47.07
CA LEU A 327 44.94 43.32 -46.65
C LEU A 327 46.42 42.88 -46.63
N PHE A 328 46.72 41.60 -46.43
CA PHE A 328 48.07 41.15 -46.22
C PHE A 328 48.48 40.06 -47.20
N PRO A 329 49.77 40.08 -47.69
CA PRO A 329 50.37 39.00 -48.45
C PRO A 329 50.38 37.65 -47.63
N SER A 330 50.33 36.51 -48.35
CA SER A 330 50.24 35.17 -47.71
C SER A 330 51.28 34.95 -46.62
N ASN A 331 52.50 35.37 -46.81
CA ASN A 331 53.64 35.21 -45.86
C ASN A 331 53.38 35.92 -44.54
N VAL A 332 52.81 37.15 -44.57
CA VAL A 332 52.54 37.97 -43.39
C VAL A 332 51.32 37.40 -42.69
N ARG A 333 50.32 37.05 -43.46
CA ARG A 333 49.09 36.41 -42.90
C ARG A 333 49.37 35.13 -42.13
N ASP A 334 50.20 34.24 -42.73
CA ASP A 334 50.48 32.97 -42.12
C ASP A 334 51.31 33.14 -40.82
N ARG A 335 52.10 34.19 -40.72
CA ARG A 335 52.85 34.59 -39.52
C ARG A 335 51.93 35.15 -38.45
N ILE A 336 51.03 36.10 -38.79
CA ILE A 336 50.05 36.62 -37.86
C ILE A 336 49.15 35.49 -37.28
N LEU A 337 48.67 34.59 -38.12
CA LEU A 337 47.83 33.49 -37.70
C LEU A 337 48.61 32.48 -36.80
N LYS A 338 49.90 32.30 -37.06
CA LYS A 338 50.74 31.45 -36.24
C LYS A 338 51.00 32.06 -34.86
N ASP A 339 51.33 33.37 -34.83
CA ASP A 339 51.57 34.06 -33.56
C ASP A 339 50.33 34.12 -32.69
N VAL A 340 49.15 34.34 -33.27
CA VAL A 340 47.87 34.28 -32.56
C VAL A 340 47.54 32.88 -32.02
N ASN A 341 47.78 31.83 -32.82
CA ASN A 341 47.57 30.46 -32.37
C ASN A 341 48.55 30.06 -31.24
N GLU A 342 49.82 30.50 -31.30
CA GLU A 342 50.80 30.25 -30.23
C GLU A 342 50.43 30.99 -28.93
N GLN A 343 49.89 32.20 -29.01
CA GLN A 343 49.38 32.93 -27.84
C GLN A 343 48.13 32.23 -27.25
N VAL A 344 47.19 31.83 -28.08
CA VAL A 344 46.00 31.07 -27.61
C VAL A 344 46.39 29.76 -26.97
N GLU A 345 47.40 29.02 -27.51
CA GLU A 345 47.86 27.79 -26.88
C GLU A 345 48.56 28.03 -25.53
N LYS A 346 49.30 29.13 -25.38
CA LYS A 346 49.89 29.52 -24.10
C LYS A 346 48.84 29.85 -23.06
N ASP A 347 47.84 30.64 -23.44
CA ASP A 347 46.71 31.00 -22.56
C ASP A 347 45.87 29.79 -22.14
N VAL A 348 45.70 28.79 -23.02
CA VAL A 348 45.00 27.54 -22.71
C VAL A 348 45.83 26.65 -21.78
N LYS A 349 47.18 26.63 -21.91
CA LYS A 349 48.04 25.85 -21.02
C LYS A 349 48.13 26.44 -19.62
N ASP A 350 48.16 27.75 -19.48
CA ASP A 350 48.15 28.42 -18.17
C ASP A 350 46.82 28.33 -17.42
N LYS A 351 45.66 28.16 -18.14
CA LYS A 351 44.33 28.10 -17.57
C LYS A 351 43.86 26.69 -17.16
N LYS A 352 44.65 25.62 -17.38
CA LYS A 352 44.28 24.25 -16.92
C LYS A 352 44.27 24.04 -15.40
N GLY A 353 44.54 25.09 -14.61
CA GLY A 353 44.66 25.01 -13.15
C GLY A 353 43.54 25.55 -12.31
N LYS A 354 42.55 26.35 -12.81
CA LYS A 354 41.49 26.91 -11.91
C LYS A 354 40.18 27.23 -12.64
N LYS A 355 39.16 26.45 -12.29
CA LYS A 355 37.72 26.79 -12.22
C LYS A 355 36.95 27.09 -13.52
N PHE A 356 36.28 26.04 -14.01
CA PHE A 356 35.36 26.02 -15.14
C PHE A 356 34.12 26.90 -15.00
N PHE A 357 33.78 27.46 -13.85
CA PHE A 357 32.50 28.14 -13.59
C PHE A 357 32.55 29.67 -13.34
N ARG A 358 33.71 30.30 -13.38
CA ARG A 358 33.80 31.74 -13.09
C ARG A 358 34.05 32.64 -14.30
N HIS A 359 34.36 32.09 -15.45
CA HIS A 359 34.83 32.86 -16.59
C HIS A 359 33.73 33.40 -17.54
N ALA A 360 32.59 32.73 -17.66
CA ALA A 360 31.54 33.22 -18.56
C ALA A 360 30.90 34.57 -18.15
N LYS A 361 31.01 34.90 -16.85
CA LYS A 361 30.43 36.17 -16.32
C LYS A 361 31.45 37.34 -16.32
N SER A 362 32.77 37.00 -16.39
CA SER A 362 33.85 37.99 -16.41
C SER A 362 34.11 38.53 -17.81
N GLU A 363 34.07 37.65 -18.82
CA GLU A 363 34.35 38.10 -20.22
C GLU A 363 33.23 38.99 -20.78
N LEU A 364 31.98 38.74 -20.43
CA LEU A 364 30.87 39.60 -20.86
C LEU A 364 30.96 40.99 -20.22
N LYS A 365 31.45 41.09 -18.99
CA LYS A 365 31.60 42.33 -18.27
C LYS A 365 32.78 43.15 -18.78
N THR A 366 33.90 42.50 -19.14
CA THR A 366 35.06 43.16 -19.70
C THR A 366 34.78 43.69 -21.12
N PHE A 367 33.96 42.99 -21.88
CA PHE A 367 33.58 43.44 -23.25
C PHE A 367 32.58 44.59 -23.25
N LEU A 368 31.80 44.76 -22.18
CA LEU A 368 30.87 45.89 -22.03
C LEU A 368 31.44 47.12 -21.35
N ASP A 369 32.52 46.94 -20.57
CA ASP A 369 33.19 48.03 -19.86
C ASP A 369 34.33 48.71 -20.69
N ASP A 370 34.66 48.17 -21.88
CA ASP A 370 35.79 48.66 -22.73
C ASP A 370 35.38 49.81 -23.70
N GLU A 371 34.13 50.36 -23.60
CA GLU A 371 33.77 51.53 -24.41
C GLU A 371 34.19 52.87 -23.79
N GLU A 372 34.82 52.94 -22.63
CA GLU A 372 35.10 54.21 -21.94
C GLU A 372 36.59 54.43 -21.49
N LYS A 373 37.54 53.67 -21.93
CA LYS A 373 38.95 54.02 -21.66
C LYS A 373 39.83 53.86 -22.90
N GLY A 374 40.05 55.00 -23.50
CA GLY A 374 41.04 55.14 -24.52
C GLY A 374 42.47 54.91 -24.02
N GLU A 375 43.30 54.49 -24.95
CA GLU A 375 44.75 54.46 -24.94
C GLU A 375 45.45 53.63 -23.86
N GLY A 376 46.02 52.55 -24.30
CA GLY A 376 47.12 51.90 -23.61
C GLY A 376 47.24 50.40 -23.82
N ASP A 377 48.11 49.96 -24.65
CA ASP A 377 48.71 48.63 -24.72
C ASP A 377 47.86 47.45 -25.24
N ALA A 378 47.34 47.56 -26.42
CA ALA A 378 46.76 46.38 -27.08
C ALA A 378 47.71 45.72 -28.12
N PHE A 379 48.81 46.28 -28.44
CA PHE A 379 49.76 45.69 -29.42
C PHE A 379 51.22 45.98 -29.08
N ASP A 380 51.76 45.34 -28.06
CA ASP A 380 53.22 45.12 -28.00
C ASP A 380 53.60 43.97 -28.95
N THR A 381 53.16 44.05 -30.18
CA THR A 381 53.65 43.21 -31.27
C THR A 381 54.72 44.02 -32.00
N LYS A 382 55.95 43.47 -32.02
CA LYS A 382 57.02 44.04 -32.83
C LYS A 382 56.49 44.34 -34.21
N PRO A 383 56.80 45.55 -34.77
CA PRO A 383 56.34 45.91 -36.09
C PRO A 383 56.71 44.84 -37.11
N ILE A 384 55.75 44.38 -37.88
CA ILE A 384 55.93 43.34 -38.88
C ILE A 384 56.66 44.04 -40.08
N ALA A 385 57.94 43.89 -40.17
CA ALA A 385 58.71 44.34 -41.31
C ALA A 385 59.35 43.11 -42.00
N ASP A 386 58.88 42.82 -43.21
CA ASP A 386 59.41 41.71 -44.01
C ASP A 386 60.16 42.25 -45.23
N LEU A 387 61.30 41.67 -45.43
CA LEU A 387 62.09 41.97 -46.64
C LEU A 387 61.72 40.99 -47.75
N PHE A 388 61.20 41.54 -48.84
CA PHE A 388 60.86 40.76 -50.04
C PHE A 388 62.04 40.84 -51.04
N PRO A 389 63.00 39.93 -51.03
CA PRO A 389 64.12 39.93 -51.95
C PRO A 389 63.61 39.60 -53.36
N GLN A 390 64.12 40.35 -54.36
CA GLN A 390 63.78 40.19 -55.78
C GLN A 390 62.29 40.42 -56.09
N ALA A 391 61.64 41.32 -55.36
CA ALA A 391 60.31 41.76 -55.66
C ALA A 391 60.30 42.84 -56.76
N THR A 392 59.39 42.74 -57.69
CA THR A 392 59.08 43.78 -58.65
C THR A 392 57.84 44.52 -58.20
N VAL A 393 58.00 45.84 -58.05
CA VAL A 393 56.84 46.73 -57.71
C VAL A 393 56.46 47.48 -58.97
N MET A 394 55.20 47.44 -59.30
CA MET A 394 54.59 48.13 -60.41
C MET A 394 53.76 49.28 -59.88
N PHE A 395 53.94 50.45 -60.46
CA PHE A 395 53.04 51.60 -60.26
C PHE A 395 52.33 51.86 -61.60
N ALA A 396 51.05 52.01 -61.56
CA ALA A 396 50.23 52.31 -62.75
C ALA A 396 49.34 53.51 -62.45
N ASP A 397 49.18 54.37 -63.48
CA ASP A 397 48.43 55.57 -63.42
C ASP A 397 47.51 55.72 -64.67
N ILE A 398 46.39 56.38 -64.53
CA ILE A 398 45.47 56.59 -65.62
C ILE A 398 45.80 57.96 -66.30
N VAL A 399 46.43 57.86 -67.45
CA VAL A 399 46.92 59.04 -68.16
C VAL A 399 45.70 60.02 -68.51
N GLY A 400 45.85 61.25 -68.04
CA GLY A 400 44.89 62.32 -68.31
C GLY A 400 43.61 62.23 -67.42
N PHE A 401 43.62 61.37 -66.37
CA PHE A 401 42.45 61.18 -65.49
C PHE A 401 41.97 62.53 -64.88
N THR A 402 42.88 63.32 -64.33
CA THR A 402 42.53 64.63 -63.74
C THR A 402 41.82 65.58 -64.71
N ALA A 403 42.29 65.63 -65.92
CA ALA A 403 41.60 66.47 -66.99
C ALA A 403 40.27 65.91 -67.43
N TRP A 404 40.19 64.59 -67.52
CA TRP A 404 38.95 63.89 -67.86
C TRP A 404 37.91 63.96 -66.74
N SER A 405 38.30 63.78 -65.49
CA SER A 405 37.39 63.81 -64.33
C SER A 405 36.86 65.25 -64.02
N SER A 406 37.64 66.28 -64.27
CA SER A 406 37.26 67.65 -64.00
C SER A 406 35.98 68.15 -64.75
N VAL A 407 35.64 67.51 -65.85
CA VAL A 407 34.49 67.86 -66.69
C VAL A 407 33.34 66.80 -66.62
N ARG A 408 33.42 65.90 -65.71
CA ARG A 408 32.45 64.79 -65.55
C ARG A 408 31.75 64.82 -64.20
N GLU A 409 30.53 64.22 -64.17
CA GLU A 409 29.83 64.02 -62.90
C GLU A 409 30.57 63.04 -62.02
N PRO A 410 30.58 63.30 -60.69
CA PRO A 410 31.27 62.34 -59.72
C PRO A 410 30.83 60.91 -59.89
N SER A 411 29.54 60.64 -60.18
CA SER A 411 29.03 59.29 -60.43
C SER A 411 29.68 58.57 -61.57
N GLN A 412 29.99 59.33 -62.69
CA GLN A 412 30.67 58.68 -63.82
C GLN A 412 32.12 58.42 -63.55
N VAL A 413 32.77 59.28 -62.73
CA VAL A 413 34.15 59.08 -62.28
C VAL A 413 34.25 57.82 -61.41
N PHE A 414 33.34 57.72 -60.44
CA PHE A 414 33.30 56.49 -59.58
C PHE A 414 33.03 55.23 -60.38
N THR A 415 32.11 55.22 -61.33
CA THR A 415 31.81 54.08 -62.17
C THR A 415 33.02 53.62 -62.99
N LEU A 416 33.76 54.59 -63.52
CA LEU A 416 34.99 54.30 -64.28
C LEU A 416 36.04 53.63 -63.34
N LEU A 417 36.32 54.27 -62.22
CA LEU A 417 37.27 53.78 -61.27
C LEU A 417 36.92 52.39 -60.77
N GLU A 418 35.65 52.16 -60.37
CA GLU A 418 35.16 50.89 -59.94
C GLU A 418 35.32 49.81 -61.01
N THR A 419 35.01 50.11 -62.27
CA THR A 419 35.15 49.18 -63.40
C THR A 419 36.61 48.82 -63.65
N VAL A 420 37.48 49.83 -63.69
CA VAL A 420 38.93 49.65 -63.92
C VAL A 420 39.53 48.87 -62.78
N TYR A 421 39.33 49.30 -61.58
CA TYR A 421 39.95 48.63 -60.43
C TYR A 421 39.41 47.20 -60.22
N HIS A 422 38.10 46.97 -60.42
CA HIS A 422 37.55 45.62 -60.43
C HIS A 422 38.25 44.72 -61.45
N SER A 423 38.53 45.24 -62.66
CA SER A 423 39.26 44.51 -63.71
C SER A 423 40.70 44.26 -63.31
N PHE A 424 41.37 45.22 -62.68
CA PHE A 424 42.73 45.02 -62.16
C PHE A 424 42.77 44.00 -61.03
N ASP A 425 41.83 44.05 -60.10
CA ASP A 425 41.76 43.11 -59.01
C ASP A 425 41.56 41.65 -59.52
N ASP A 426 40.72 41.47 -60.53
CA ASP A 426 40.51 40.19 -61.16
C ASP A 426 41.78 39.67 -61.87
N ILE A 427 42.49 40.55 -62.56
CA ILE A 427 43.75 40.20 -63.25
C ILE A 427 44.83 39.90 -62.20
N ALA A 428 45.00 40.74 -61.19
CA ALA A 428 45.94 40.54 -60.08
C ALA A 428 45.73 39.18 -59.41
N ARG A 429 44.46 38.84 -59.10
CA ARG A 429 44.06 37.59 -58.50
C ARG A 429 44.41 36.38 -59.41
N ARG A 430 44.08 36.50 -60.69
CA ARG A 430 44.42 35.43 -61.67
C ARG A 430 45.92 35.24 -61.88
N ARG A 431 46.70 36.35 -61.81
CA ARG A 431 48.15 36.32 -62.02
C ARG A 431 48.93 36.11 -60.70
N ARG A 432 48.21 36.02 -59.55
CA ARG A 432 48.83 35.88 -58.23
C ARG A 432 49.75 37.04 -57.89
N VAL A 433 49.44 38.24 -58.33
CA VAL A 433 50.08 39.48 -57.97
C VAL A 433 49.40 40.06 -56.76
N PHE A 434 50.14 40.53 -55.78
CA PHE A 434 49.57 41.17 -54.61
C PHE A 434 49.34 42.64 -54.88
N LYS A 435 48.15 43.12 -54.73
CA LYS A 435 47.81 44.52 -54.80
C LYS A 435 48.10 45.16 -53.45
N VAL A 436 48.96 46.13 -53.41
CA VAL A 436 49.39 46.81 -52.18
C VAL A 436 48.33 47.78 -51.75
N GLU A 437 48.07 48.82 -52.60
CA GLU A 437 47.08 49.85 -52.33
C GLU A 437 46.63 50.57 -53.62
N THR A 438 45.55 51.28 -53.54
CA THR A 438 45.10 52.18 -54.57
C THR A 438 45.11 53.58 -54.03
N VAL A 439 45.88 54.49 -54.63
CA VAL A 439 46.03 55.90 -54.22
C VAL A 439 45.41 56.78 -55.28
N GLY A 440 44.21 57.26 -55.05
CA GLY A 440 43.51 58.06 -56.04
C GLY A 440 43.20 57.33 -57.35
N ASP A 441 43.76 57.78 -58.45
CA ASP A 441 43.76 57.17 -59.80
C ASP A 441 44.98 56.27 -60.09
N CYS A 442 45.87 56.13 -59.12
CA CYS A 442 47.11 55.36 -59.22
C CYS A 442 47.00 54.00 -58.57
N GLU A 443 47.62 53.01 -59.13
CA GLU A 443 47.87 51.68 -58.55
C GLU A 443 49.35 51.32 -58.41
#